data_c56b42b4051ff67f8968db4b1c16087b
#
_entry.id   c56b42b4051ff67f8968db4b1c16087b
#
_cell.length_a   1.000
_cell.length_b   1.000
_cell.length_c   1.000
_cell.angle_alpha   90.00
_cell.angle_beta   90.00
_cell.angle_gamma   90.00
#
_symmetry.space_group_name_H-M   'P 1'
#
loop_
_entity.id
_entity.type
_entity.pdbx_description
1 polymer ?
#
loop_
_entity_poly.entity_id
_entity_poly.type
_entity_poly.pdbx_seq_one_letter_code
_entity_poly.pdbx_strand_id
1 'polypeptide(L)'
;MKENLKRLFTGCLTVPNLLSLIRIILIPVFGVLFYHEHVLAAVIVLAVSGLTDLFDGKIARRFNQVSELGKILDPIADKLTQMTIAVVLFLEFNKSTNPTMKWFKWVFLFFIAKELLMVLVGAIMIGIGLRPSAAVMWGKVATTAFYGVMILVIAFGPEVGALRAYFTLPDPVMIALVIIAALLT
;
A
#
# COMPACT_ATOMS: atom_id res chain seq x y z
N MET A 1 4.55 -30.36 -10.37
CA MET A 1 3.60 -29.23 -10.20
C MET A 1 2.62 -29.44 -9.06
N LYS A 2 1.92 -30.59 -8.95
CA LYS A 2 0.96 -30.88 -7.85
C LYS A 2 1.59 -30.97 -6.45
N GLU A 3 2.83 -31.46 -6.31
CA GLU A 3 3.53 -31.52 -5.01
C GLU A 3 3.96 -30.14 -4.49
N ASN A 4 4.39 -29.25 -5.38
CA ASN A 4 4.74 -27.88 -5.01
C ASN A 4 3.49 -27.09 -4.54
N LEU A 5 2.33 -27.30 -5.17
CA LEU A 5 1.07 -26.72 -4.70
C LEU A 5 0.68 -27.27 -3.31
N LYS A 6 0.81 -28.55 -3.05
CA LYS A 6 0.53 -29.12 -1.72
C LYS A 6 1.42 -28.51 -0.64
N ARG A 7 2.70 -28.28 -0.93
CA ARG A 7 3.63 -27.62 0.03
C ARG A 7 3.25 -26.17 0.34
N LEU A 8 2.73 -25.41 -0.65
CA LEU A 8 2.25 -24.04 -0.45
C LEU A 8 1.07 -23.96 0.52
N PHE A 9 0.18 -24.96 0.49
CA PHE A 9 -1.00 -25.02 1.34
C PHE A 9 -0.80 -25.80 2.66
N THR A 10 0.37 -26.42 2.86
CA THR A 10 0.68 -27.13 4.10
C THR A 10 1.09 -26.08 5.15
N GLY A 11 0.32 -25.97 6.25
CA GLY A 11 0.56 -25.00 7.33
C GLY A 11 0.20 -23.56 6.96
N CYS A 12 -0.72 -23.35 6.00
CA CYS A 12 -1.14 -22.01 5.57
C CYS A 12 -2.10 -21.30 6.53
N LEU A 13 -2.73 -22.02 7.47
CA LEU A 13 -3.59 -21.44 8.50
C LEU A 13 -2.75 -20.87 9.64
N THR A 14 -2.10 -19.75 9.37
CA THR A 14 -1.34 -18.98 10.35
C THR A 14 -1.98 -17.61 10.57
N VAL A 15 -1.78 -17.06 11.77
CA VAL A 15 -2.28 -15.72 12.09
C VAL A 15 -1.76 -14.66 11.09
N PRO A 16 -0.47 -14.64 10.70
CA PRO A 16 0.02 -13.72 9.68
C PRO A 16 -0.73 -13.83 8.34
N ASN A 17 -0.92 -15.05 7.82
CA ASN A 17 -1.64 -15.23 6.55
C ASN A 17 -3.09 -14.74 6.61
N LEU A 18 -3.75 -14.93 7.76
CA LEU A 18 -5.10 -14.39 7.97
C LEU A 18 -5.09 -12.87 7.93
N LEU A 19 -4.11 -12.23 8.55
CA LEU A 19 -3.97 -10.76 8.53
C LEU A 19 -3.71 -10.24 7.12
N SER A 20 -2.85 -10.90 6.33
CA SER A 20 -2.62 -10.55 4.92
C SER A 20 -3.89 -10.71 4.07
N LEU A 21 -4.69 -11.76 4.32
CA LEU A 21 -5.97 -11.97 3.64
C LEU A 21 -6.99 -10.88 4.01
N ILE A 22 -7.09 -10.54 5.31
CA ILE A 22 -7.94 -9.43 5.78
C ILE A 22 -7.52 -8.13 5.07
N ARG A 23 -6.22 -7.86 4.94
CA ARG A 23 -5.73 -6.69 4.23
C ARG A 23 -6.19 -6.66 2.78
N ILE A 24 -6.10 -7.77 2.06
CA ILE A 24 -6.60 -7.88 0.67
C ILE A 24 -8.10 -7.56 0.59
N ILE A 25 -8.88 -7.97 1.58
CA ILE A 25 -10.31 -7.64 1.65
C ILE A 25 -10.54 -6.15 1.98
N LEU A 26 -9.71 -5.56 2.84
CA LEU A 26 -9.81 -4.15 3.20
C LEU A 26 -9.48 -3.20 2.04
N ILE A 27 -8.71 -3.62 1.03
CA ILE A 27 -8.37 -2.81 -0.14
C ILE A 27 -9.62 -2.34 -0.90
N PRO A 28 -10.50 -3.23 -1.40
CA PRO A 28 -11.73 -2.78 -2.07
C PRO A 28 -12.67 -2.02 -1.13
N VAL A 29 -12.72 -2.36 0.16
CA VAL A 29 -13.52 -1.62 1.15
C VAL A 29 -13.04 -0.17 1.25
N PHE A 30 -11.72 0.05 1.33
CA PHE A 30 -11.12 1.39 1.29
C PHE A 30 -11.54 2.14 0.01
N GLY A 31 -11.39 1.52 -1.15
CA GLY A 31 -11.75 2.15 -2.43
C GLY A 31 -13.22 2.54 -2.53
N VAL A 32 -14.12 1.65 -2.09
CA VAL A 32 -15.58 1.91 -2.08
C VAL A 32 -15.94 3.02 -1.10
N LEU A 33 -15.41 2.99 0.12
CA LEU A 33 -15.65 4.05 1.12
C LEU A 33 -15.19 5.41 0.62
N PHE A 34 -14.01 5.46 -0.01
CA PHE A 34 -13.49 6.70 -0.56
C PHE A 34 -14.33 7.21 -1.73
N TYR A 35 -14.76 6.32 -2.64
CA TYR A 35 -15.62 6.66 -3.77
C TYR A 35 -16.99 7.23 -3.33
N HIS A 36 -17.54 6.74 -2.22
CA HIS A 36 -18.79 7.23 -1.62
C HIS A 36 -18.58 8.42 -0.67
N GLU A 37 -17.44 9.08 -0.71
CA GLU A 37 -17.10 10.27 0.10
C GLU A 37 -17.07 10.01 1.62
N HIS A 38 -17.07 8.75 2.05
CA HIS A 38 -16.86 8.36 3.45
C HIS A 38 -15.37 8.39 3.82
N VAL A 39 -14.71 9.52 3.58
CA VAL A 39 -13.25 9.65 3.65
C VAL A 39 -12.70 9.32 5.05
N LEU A 40 -13.40 9.71 6.12
CA LEU A 40 -12.98 9.36 7.49
C LEU A 40 -12.96 7.84 7.73
N ALA A 41 -14.00 7.13 7.25
CA ALA A 41 -14.03 5.67 7.36
C ALA A 41 -12.91 5.04 6.50
N ALA A 42 -12.64 5.59 5.31
CA ALA A 42 -11.54 5.15 4.47
C ALA A 42 -10.17 5.32 5.17
N VAL A 43 -9.94 6.45 5.85
CA VAL A 43 -8.72 6.68 6.66
C VAL A 43 -8.58 5.63 7.76
N ILE A 44 -9.67 5.33 8.48
CA ILE A 44 -9.66 4.31 9.54
C ILE A 44 -9.32 2.93 8.97
N VAL A 45 -9.95 2.54 7.85
CA VAL A 45 -9.67 1.27 7.17
C VAL A 45 -8.22 1.19 6.72
N LEU A 46 -7.68 2.27 6.16
CA LEU A 46 -6.28 2.33 5.73
C LEU A 46 -5.32 2.25 6.93
N ALA A 47 -5.62 2.92 8.03
CA ALA A 47 -4.82 2.85 9.25
C ALA A 47 -4.83 1.44 9.86
N VAL A 48 -5.99 0.79 9.91
CA VAL A 48 -6.11 -0.61 10.36
C VAL A 48 -5.32 -1.53 9.44
N SER A 49 -5.41 -1.35 8.13
CA SER A 49 -4.64 -2.12 7.13
C SER A 49 -3.13 -1.97 7.35
N GLY A 50 -2.63 -0.75 7.53
CA GLY A 50 -1.21 -0.50 7.82
C GLY A 50 -0.75 -1.07 9.17
N LEU A 51 -1.59 -1.01 10.21
CA LEU A 51 -1.29 -1.62 11.50
C LEU A 51 -1.24 -3.16 11.41
N THR A 52 -2.15 -3.79 10.68
CA THR A 52 -2.12 -5.25 10.47
C THR A 52 -0.82 -5.69 9.81
N ASP A 53 -0.32 -4.92 8.84
CA ASP A 53 0.98 -5.16 8.19
C ASP A 53 2.17 -5.10 9.17
N LEU A 54 2.16 -4.12 10.06
CA LEU A 54 3.21 -4.00 11.08
C LEU A 54 3.18 -5.15 12.10
N PHE A 55 1.98 -5.68 12.38
CA PHE A 55 1.81 -6.76 13.37
C PHE A 55 2.06 -8.13 12.78
N ASP A 56 1.65 -8.42 11.54
CA ASP A 56 1.81 -9.75 10.93
C ASP A 56 3.28 -10.16 10.85
N GLY A 57 4.17 -9.27 10.41
CA GLY A 57 5.61 -9.52 10.38
C GLY A 57 6.26 -9.70 11.77
N LYS A 58 5.73 -9.04 12.82
CA LYS A 58 6.20 -9.23 14.20
C LYS A 58 5.71 -10.57 14.76
N ILE A 59 4.44 -10.89 14.52
CA ILE A 59 3.80 -12.15 14.96
C ILE A 59 4.48 -13.33 14.28
N ALA A 60 4.67 -13.29 12.95
CA ALA A 60 5.33 -14.34 12.19
C ALA A 60 6.72 -14.69 12.77
N ARG A 61 7.51 -13.68 13.11
CA ARG A 61 8.85 -13.87 13.68
C ARG A 61 8.81 -14.35 15.11
N ARG A 62 7.92 -13.80 15.96
CA ARG A 62 7.85 -14.14 17.37
C ARG A 62 7.33 -15.56 17.62
N PHE A 63 6.37 -16.00 16.79
CA PHE A 63 5.73 -17.31 16.94
C PHE A 63 6.25 -18.36 15.95
N ASN A 64 7.29 -18.03 15.18
CA ASN A 64 7.88 -18.92 14.16
C ASN A 64 6.86 -19.44 13.14
N GLN A 65 5.85 -18.60 12.81
CA GLN A 65 4.73 -18.91 11.91
C GLN A 65 4.98 -18.38 10.50
N VAL A 66 6.18 -18.59 9.97
CA VAL A 66 6.51 -18.18 8.60
C VAL A 66 6.05 -19.26 7.63
N SER A 67 5.08 -18.94 6.77
CA SER A 67 4.57 -19.84 5.74
C SER A 67 5.08 -19.47 4.34
N GLU A 68 5.17 -20.45 3.44
CA GLU A 68 5.52 -20.18 2.04
C GLU A 68 4.44 -19.34 1.34
N LEU A 69 3.17 -19.55 1.71
CA LEU A 69 2.05 -18.76 1.20
C LEU A 69 2.14 -17.30 1.66
N GLY A 70 2.45 -17.03 2.94
CA GLY A 70 2.62 -15.68 3.47
C GLY A 70 3.72 -14.88 2.75
N LYS A 71 4.84 -15.51 2.46
CA LYS A 71 5.93 -14.88 1.70
C LYS A 71 5.50 -14.35 0.31
N ILE A 72 4.40 -14.87 -0.23
CA ILE A 72 3.83 -14.45 -1.50
C ILE A 72 2.68 -13.46 -1.29
N LEU A 73 1.80 -13.73 -0.30
CA LEU A 73 0.63 -12.90 -0.03
C LEU A 73 1.01 -11.51 0.48
N ASP A 74 2.00 -11.40 1.36
CA ASP A 74 2.40 -10.13 1.95
C ASP A 74 2.85 -9.10 0.89
N PRO A 75 3.80 -9.40 -0.01
CA PRO A 75 4.18 -8.45 -1.05
C PRO A 75 3.03 -8.11 -2.02
N ILE A 76 2.13 -9.07 -2.29
CA ILE A 76 0.97 -8.82 -3.14
C ILE A 76 0.00 -7.87 -2.47
N ALA A 77 -0.37 -8.12 -1.20
CA ALA A 77 -1.26 -7.26 -0.43
C ALA A 77 -0.70 -5.83 -0.33
N ASP A 78 0.59 -5.70 -0.06
CA ASP A 78 1.29 -4.41 0.00
C ASP A 78 1.18 -3.63 -1.30
N LYS A 79 1.57 -4.26 -2.41
CA LYS A 79 1.55 -3.61 -3.72
C LYS A 79 0.13 -3.24 -4.15
N LEU A 80 -0.85 -4.12 -3.93
CA LEU A 80 -2.25 -3.83 -4.21
C LEU A 80 -2.75 -2.64 -3.39
N THR A 81 -2.42 -2.56 -2.11
CA THR A 81 -2.82 -1.42 -1.28
C THR A 81 -2.21 -0.11 -1.78
N GLN A 82 -0.89 -0.10 -2.04
CA GLN A 82 -0.19 1.09 -2.54
C GLN A 82 -0.76 1.56 -3.88
N MET A 83 -1.00 0.63 -4.81
CA MET A 83 -1.60 0.93 -6.12
C MET A 83 -3.02 1.48 -5.97
N THR A 84 -3.85 0.88 -5.11
CA THR A 84 -5.22 1.36 -4.89
C THR A 84 -5.24 2.77 -4.32
N ILE A 85 -4.40 3.07 -3.33
CA ILE A 85 -4.26 4.43 -2.79
C ILE A 85 -3.86 5.41 -3.91
N ALA A 86 -2.86 5.06 -4.72
CA ALA A 86 -2.37 5.92 -5.79
C ALA A 86 -3.45 6.16 -6.86
N VAL A 87 -4.21 5.13 -7.24
CA VAL A 87 -5.32 5.25 -8.20
C VAL A 87 -6.42 6.16 -7.64
N VAL A 88 -6.82 5.94 -6.39
CA VAL A 88 -7.86 6.75 -5.74
C VAL A 88 -7.46 8.22 -5.69
N LEU A 89 -6.23 8.52 -5.25
CA LEU A 89 -5.73 9.89 -5.18
C LEU A 89 -5.53 10.51 -6.56
N PHE A 90 -5.09 9.74 -7.56
CA PHE A 90 -5.02 10.21 -8.94
C PHE A 90 -6.40 10.65 -9.46
N LEU A 91 -7.44 9.83 -9.23
CA LEU A 91 -8.81 10.13 -9.65
C LEU A 91 -9.34 11.37 -8.93
N GLU A 92 -9.06 11.52 -7.64
CA GLU A 92 -9.53 12.64 -6.85
C GLU A 92 -8.87 13.94 -7.27
N PHE A 93 -7.54 13.98 -7.36
CA PHE A 93 -6.83 15.18 -7.85
C PHE A 93 -7.11 15.50 -9.32
N ASN A 94 -7.59 14.52 -10.10
CA ASN A 94 -8.05 14.80 -11.46
C ASN A 94 -9.34 15.65 -11.49
N LYS A 95 -10.19 15.57 -10.46
CA LYS A 95 -11.41 16.38 -10.30
C LYS A 95 -11.11 17.78 -9.75
N SER A 96 -9.90 18.02 -9.24
CA SER A 96 -9.52 19.26 -8.61
C SER A 96 -9.66 20.46 -9.56
N THR A 97 -10.14 21.58 -9.04
CA THR A 97 -10.17 22.88 -9.73
C THR A 97 -8.88 23.67 -9.56
N ASN A 98 -8.05 23.31 -8.55
CA ASN A 98 -6.75 23.93 -8.31
C ASN A 98 -5.73 23.43 -9.34
N PRO A 99 -5.14 24.33 -10.18
CA PRO A 99 -4.18 23.92 -11.19
C PRO A 99 -2.97 23.14 -10.64
N THR A 100 -2.47 23.53 -9.45
CA THR A 100 -1.34 22.87 -8.80
C THR A 100 -1.69 21.42 -8.46
N MET A 101 -2.86 21.18 -7.84
CA MET A 101 -3.31 19.85 -7.49
C MET A 101 -3.62 18.99 -8.72
N LYS A 102 -4.16 19.62 -9.77
CA LYS A 102 -4.39 18.94 -11.04
C LYS A 102 -3.10 18.50 -11.74
N TRP A 103 -2.01 19.24 -11.59
CA TRP A 103 -0.68 18.81 -12.04
C TRP A 103 -0.09 17.73 -11.11
N PHE A 104 -0.31 17.87 -9.82
CA PHE A 104 0.21 16.94 -8.82
C PHE A 104 -0.28 15.47 -9.00
N LYS A 105 -1.44 15.25 -9.60
CA LYS A 105 -1.93 13.89 -9.92
C LYS A 105 -0.93 13.04 -10.69
N TRP A 106 -0.07 13.66 -11.53
CA TRP A 106 0.91 12.93 -12.33
C TRP A 106 1.98 12.22 -11.50
N VAL A 107 2.21 12.67 -10.26
CA VAL A 107 3.09 11.98 -9.31
C VAL A 107 2.53 10.60 -8.97
N PHE A 108 1.20 10.49 -8.80
CA PHE A 108 0.56 9.20 -8.54
C PHE A 108 0.58 8.28 -9.77
N LEU A 109 0.40 8.84 -10.96
CA LEU A 109 0.52 8.05 -12.19
C LEU A 109 1.95 7.53 -12.39
N PHE A 110 2.96 8.35 -12.13
CA PHE A 110 4.36 7.93 -12.16
C PHE A 110 4.63 6.83 -11.11
N PHE A 111 4.08 6.99 -9.91
CA PHE A 111 4.18 5.97 -8.86
C PHE A 111 3.56 4.63 -9.31
N ILE A 112 2.35 4.66 -9.88
CA ILE A 112 1.69 3.44 -10.41
C ILE A 112 2.55 2.80 -11.50
N ALA A 113 3.06 3.57 -12.45
CA ALA A 113 3.91 3.06 -13.52
C ALA A 113 5.19 2.41 -12.97
N LYS A 114 5.84 3.04 -11.98
CA LYS A 114 7.02 2.48 -11.28
C LYS A 114 6.67 1.14 -10.60
N GLU A 115 5.55 1.06 -9.87
CA GLU A 115 5.16 -0.16 -9.17
C GLU A 115 4.84 -1.30 -10.16
N LEU A 116 4.13 -1.00 -11.25
CA LEU A 116 3.86 -1.98 -12.31
C LEU A 116 5.15 -2.46 -12.96
N LEU A 117 6.10 -1.57 -13.23
CA LEU A 117 7.41 -1.93 -13.78
C LEU A 117 8.17 -2.85 -12.84
N MET A 118 8.19 -2.56 -11.53
CA MET A 118 8.84 -3.40 -10.53
C MET A 118 8.23 -4.80 -10.47
N VAL A 119 6.91 -4.90 -10.51
CA VAL A 119 6.20 -6.21 -10.56
C VAL A 119 6.56 -6.97 -11.82
N LEU A 120 6.59 -6.30 -12.97
CA LEU A 120 6.95 -6.91 -14.26
C LEU A 120 8.39 -7.41 -14.25
N VAL A 121 9.34 -6.59 -13.81
CA VAL A 121 10.76 -6.98 -13.70
C VAL A 121 10.92 -8.15 -12.73
N GLY A 122 10.26 -8.12 -11.59
CA GLY A 122 10.27 -9.24 -10.63
C GLY A 122 9.72 -10.54 -11.23
N ALA A 123 8.63 -10.46 -11.99
CA ALA A 123 8.06 -11.62 -12.67
C ALA A 123 9.01 -12.19 -13.75
N ILE A 124 9.65 -11.33 -14.54
CA ILE A 124 10.66 -11.73 -15.53
C ILE A 124 11.85 -12.40 -14.84
N MET A 125 12.39 -11.82 -13.76
CA MET A 125 13.52 -12.40 -13.01
C MET A 125 13.20 -13.81 -12.51
N ILE A 126 12.01 -14.00 -11.96
CA ILE A 126 11.55 -15.33 -11.52
C ILE A 126 11.44 -16.28 -12.71
N GLY A 127 10.91 -15.82 -13.85
CA GLY A 127 10.76 -16.62 -15.08
C GLY A 127 12.08 -17.13 -15.65
N ILE A 128 13.17 -16.36 -15.52
CA ILE A 128 14.54 -16.75 -15.95
C ILE A 128 15.33 -17.45 -14.84
N GLY A 129 14.68 -17.81 -13.72
CA GLY A 129 15.29 -18.55 -12.60
C GLY A 129 16.13 -17.72 -11.64
N LEU A 130 16.15 -16.38 -11.78
CA LEU A 130 16.79 -15.49 -10.83
C LEU A 130 15.84 -15.25 -9.65
N ARG A 131 16.37 -15.40 -8.43
CA ARG A 131 15.59 -15.09 -7.21
C ARG A 131 15.85 -13.63 -6.84
N PRO A 132 14.80 -12.77 -6.82
CA PRO A 132 14.94 -11.42 -6.29
C PRO A 132 15.48 -11.47 -4.86
N SER A 133 16.41 -10.60 -4.56
CA SER A 133 16.98 -10.47 -3.20
C SER A 133 15.85 -10.16 -2.21
N ALA A 134 15.90 -10.78 -1.03
CA ALA A 134 14.96 -10.45 0.04
C ALA A 134 15.01 -8.95 0.34
N ALA A 135 13.85 -8.35 0.57
CA ALA A 135 13.72 -6.92 0.85
C ALA A 135 14.66 -6.51 1.99
N VAL A 136 15.60 -5.62 1.67
CA VAL A 136 16.52 -5.03 2.65
C VAL A 136 15.69 -4.20 3.64
N MET A 137 16.19 -4.01 4.87
CA MET A 137 15.51 -3.23 5.93
C MET A 137 14.99 -1.87 5.44
N TRP A 138 15.68 -1.24 4.51
CA TRP A 138 15.29 0.02 3.88
C TRP A 138 13.92 -0.04 3.15
N GLY A 139 13.60 -1.15 2.48
CA GLY A 139 12.30 -1.33 1.83
C GLY A 139 11.13 -1.32 2.82
N LYS A 140 11.31 -1.90 4.02
CA LYS A 140 10.27 -1.89 5.08
C LYS A 140 10.04 -0.50 5.64
N VAL A 141 11.12 0.26 5.85
CA VAL A 141 11.02 1.67 6.30
C VAL A 141 10.32 2.50 5.25
N ALA A 142 10.66 2.31 3.98
CA ALA A 142 10.04 3.03 2.86
C ALA A 142 8.52 2.75 2.76
N THR A 143 8.11 1.49 2.84
CA THR A 143 6.68 1.12 2.82
C THR A 143 5.93 1.71 4.01
N THR A 144 6.49 1.61 5.23
CA THR A 144 5.87 2.19 6.43
C THR A 144 5.75 3.71 6.32
N ALA A 145 6.78 4.39 5.82
CA ALA A 145 6.77 5.83 5.59
C ALA A 145 5.70 6.21 4.55
N PHE A 146 5.58 5.45 3.46
CA PHE A 146 4.56 5.66 2.46
C PHE A 146 3.15 5.59 3.06
N TYR A 147 2.83 4.53 3.82
CA TYR A 147 1.54 4.42 4.49
C TYR A 147 1.27 5.60 5.44
N GLY A 148 2.25 5.99 6.25
CA GLY A 148 2.13 7.13 7.15
C GLY A 148 1.82 8.42 6.41
N VAL A 149 2.55 8.69 5.32
CA VAL A 149 2.32 9.89 4.50
C VAL A 149 0.95 9.84 3.82
N MET A 150 0.54 8.70 3.27
CA MET A 150 -0.77 8.59 2.60
C MET A 150 -1.93 8.75 3.60
N ILE A 151 -1.81 8.21 4.81
CA ILE A 151 -2.79 8.44 5.89
C ILE A 151 -2.86 9.93 6.22
N LEU A 152 -1.73 10.63 6.35
CA LEU A 152 -1.71 12.08 6.61
C LEU A 152 -2.35 12.88 5.47
N VAL A 153 -2.08 12.52 4.21
CA VAL A 153 -2.67 13.17 3.03
C VAL A 153 -4.19 12.97 2.99
N ILE A 154 -4.68 11.75 3.23
CA ILE A 154 -6.11 11.44 3.19
C ILE A 154 -6.83 11.97 4.44
N ALA A 155 -6.13 12.15 5.58
CA ALA A 155 -6.69 12.75 6.79
C ALA A 155 -6.73 14.28 6.71
N PHE A 156 -5.65 14.93 6.26
CA PHE A 156 -5.43 16.37 6.40
C PHE A 156 -5.10 17.09 5.09
N GLY A 157 -5.16 16.42 3.94
CA GLY A 157 -4.90 17.05 2.66
C GLY A 157 -5.93 18.16 2.34
N PRO A 158 -5.52 19.21 1.61
CA PRO A 158 -6.37 20.39 1.38
C PRO A 158 -7.67 20.10 0.61
N GLU A 159 -7.65 19.11 -0.27
CA GLU A 159 -8.83 18.74 -1.08
C GLU A 159 -9.47 17.43 -0.63
N VAL A 160 -8.65 16.45 -0.25
CA VAL A 160 -9.09 15.09 0.06
C VAL A 160 -9.25 14.82 1.56
N GLY A 161 -8.79 15.73 2.43
CA GLY A 161 -8.67 15.49 3.86
C GLY A 161 -10.00 15.29 4.57
N ALA A 162 -10.15 14.13 5.24
CA ALA A 162 -11.31 13.83 6.09
C ALA A 162 -11.47 14.81 7.25
N LEU A 163 -10.37 15.32 7.77
CA LEU A 163 -10.29 16.23 8.93
C LEU A 163 -9.87 17.65 8.54
N ARG A 164 -9.97 18.00 7.25
CA ARG A 164 -9.57 19.30 6.71
C ARG A 164 -10.24 20.50 7.39
N ALA A 165 -11.42 20.30 8.02
CA ALA A 165 -12.11 21.32 8.76
C ALA A 165 -11.39 21.73 10.07
N TYR A 166 -10.58 20.82 10.65
CA TYR A 166 -9.83 21.06 11.88
C TYR A 166 -8.39 21.48 11.61
N PHE A 167 -7.77 20.84 10.64
CA PHE A 167 -6.39 21.12 10.24
C PHE A 167 -6.19 20.75 8.77
N THR A 168 -5.48 21.61 8.04
CA THR A 168 -5.16 21.38 6.62
C THR A 168 -3.66 21.48 6.42
N LEU A 169 -3.08 20.46 5.77
CA LEU A 169 -1.69 20.49 5.34
C LEU A 169 -1.49 21.55 4.26
N PRO A 170 -0.47 22.44 4.37
CA PRO A 170 -0.13 23.33 3.27
C PRO A 170 0.25 22.55 2.00
N ASP A 171 -0.22 23.01 0.84
CA ASP A 171 0.04 22.36 -0.45
C ASP A 171 1.53 21.98 -0.67
N PRO A 172 2.52 22.87 -0.45
CA PRO A 172 3.91 22.53 -0.69
C PRO A 172 4.44 21.44 0.26
N VAL A 173 3.92 21.40 1.50
CA VAL A 173 4.30 20.36 2.48
C VAL A 173 3.74 19.02 2.05
N MET A 174 2.48 18.97 1.67
CA MET A 174 1.84 17.74 1.18
C MET A 174 2.55 17.21 -0.07
N ILE A 175 2.83 18.06 -1.05
CA ILE A 175 3.54 17.71 -2.27
C ILE A 175 4.93 17.14 -1.95
N ALA A 176 5.69 17.81 -1.09
CA ALA A 176 7.02 17.35 -0.69
C ALA A 176 6.97 15.97 0.00
N LEU A 177 6.05 15.77 0.95
CA LEU A 177 5.87 14.51 1.66
C LEU A 177 5.56 13.36 0.70
N VAL A 178 4.64 13.57 -0.25
CA VAL A 178 4.25 12.52 -1.23
C VAL A 178 5.40 12.21 -2.18
N ILE A 179 6.12 13.22 -2.69
CA ILE A 179 7.27 13.00 -3.56
C ILE A 179 8.36 12.21 -2.82
N ILE A 180 8.70 12.60 -1.59
CA ILE A 180 9.68 11.90 -0.77
C ILE A 180 9.24 10.44 -0.54
N ALA A 181 7.99 10.22 -0.16
CA ALA A 181 7.46 8.88 0.05
C ALA A 181 7.49 8.02 -1.23
N ALA A 182 7.16 8.61 -2.38
CA ALA A 182 7.19 7.92 -3.68
C ALA A 182 8.61 7.57 -4.14
N LEU A 183 9.61 8.40 -3.80
CA LEU A 183 11.01 8.16 -4.13
C LEU A 183 11.68 7.14 -3.21
N LEU A 184 11.23 7.03 -1.96
CA LEU A 184 11.77 6.06 -0.99
C LEU A 184 11.33 4.63 -1.28
N THR A 185 10.16 4.42 -1.87
CA THR A 185 9.61 3.10 -2.24
C THR A 185 10.10 2.64 -3.61
#